data_9464b57a4dad1fde8488356659c10c21
#
_entry.id   9464b57a4dad1fde8488356659c10c21
#
_cell.length_a   1.000
_cell.length_b   1.000
_cell.length_c   1.000
_cell.angle_alpha   90.00
_cell.angle_beta   90.00
_cell.angle_gamma   90.00
#
_symmetry.space_group_name_H-M   'P 1'
#
loop_
_entity.id
_entity.type
_entity.pdbx_description
1 polymer ?
#
loop_
_entity_poly.entity_id
_entity_poly.type
_entity_poly.pdbx_seq_one_letter_code
_entity_poly.pdbx_strand_id
1 'polypeptide(L)'
;MKKILVTGAGGFVGSRVMQQWAWRYDLCSFPKGFLATAGEDAVRQAVLQQRPDVILHTAAISDTGYCADHPEQAYRANVELPVWLARAAAETGAKLVAFSSDQVYAGVEQSGPLPESIPLRPANVYGRGKLEMEQRVQALCPSAVLLRATWMYDLPGYRLPIRGNLPLNLLRAAQRGESVHFSVRDFRGITYVRQAVALLEAALALPGGVYNFGSENAENMVLTARQFAETLGITVDIQEADWTRNLAMDCSKLRAQGIVFDTTQEGLTRCLRDYGLR
;
A
#
# COMPACT_ATOMS: atom_id res chain seq x y z
N MET A 1 -27.14 -0.07 -0.56
CA MET A 1 -25.73 -0.48 -0.41
C MET A 1 -24.90 0.80 -0.38
N LYS A 2 -23.82 0.86 0.43
CA LYS A 2 -22.91 2.01 0.38
C LYS A 2 -22.23 2.08 -0.99
N LYS A 3 -22.15 3.29 -1.54
CA LYS A 3 -21.49 3.55 -2.81
C LYS A 3 -20.04 3.93 -2.56
N ILE A 4 -19.11 3.20 -3.18
CA ILE A 4 -17.67 3.40 -3.01
C ILE A 4 -17.03 3.73 -4.36
N LEU A 5 -16.45 4.92 -4.45
CA LEU A 5 -15.63 5.32 -5.58
C LEU A 5 -14.21 4.81 -5.37
N VAL A 6 -13.77 3.85 -6.18
CA VAL A 6 -12.42 3.29 -6.13
C VAL A 6 -11.56 3.94 -7.20
N THR A 7 -10.59 4.75 -6.80
CA THR A 7 -9.57 5.23 -7.75
C THR A 7 -8.48 4.17 -7.90
N GLY A 8 -7.93 4.04 -9.09
CA GLY A 8 -6.95 2.97 -9.34
C GLY A 8 -7.58 1.56 -9.38
N ALA A 9 -8.87 1.46 -9.73
CA ALA A 9 -9.63 0.21 -9.81
C ALA A 9 -8.98 -0.87 -10.68
N GLY A 10 -8.20 -0.51 -11.69
CA GLY A 10 -7.42 -1.44 -12.52
C GLY A 10 -6.02 -1.74 -12.00
N GLY A 11 -5.61 -1.14 -10.87
CA GLY A 11 -4.29 -1.33 -10.25
C GLY A 11 -4.19 -2.56 -9.36
N PHE A 12 -3.02 -2.75 -8.74
CA PHE A 12 -2.74 -3.94 -7.93
C PHE A 12 -3.70 -4.11 -6.74
N VAL A 13 -3.90 -3.07 -5.94
CA VAL A 13 -4.85 -3.10 -4.80
C VAL A 13 -6.28 -2.92 -5.28
N GLY A 14 -6.55 -1.89 -6.11
CA GLY A 14 -7.90 -1.54 -6.53
C GLY A 14 -8.64 -2.66 -7.24
N SER A 15 -7.98 -3.44 -8.10
CA SER A 15 -8.61 -4.57 -8.79
C SER A 15 -9.06 -5.68 -7.83
N ARG A 16 -8.35 -5.89 -6.74
CA ARG A 16 -8.73 -6.85 -5.70
C ARG A 16 -9.90 -6.34 -4.87
N VAL A 17 -9.93 -5.05 -4.57
CA VAL A 17 -11.11 -4.40 -3.98
C VAL A 17 -12.33 -4.59 -4.88
N MET A 18 -12.22 -4.25 -6.17
CA MET A 18 -13.30 -4.43 -7.14
C MET A 18 -13.81 -5.87 -7.20
N GLN A 19 -12.91 -6.86 -7.12
CA GLN A 19 -13.28 -8.28 -7.12
C GLN A 19 -13.91 -8.74 -5.80
N GLN A 20 -13.28 -8.41 -4.66
CA GLN A 20 -13.70 -8.97 -3.36
C GLN A 20 -14.96 -8.30 -2.82
N TRP A 21 -15.22 -7.03 -3.17
CA TRP A 21 -16.31 -6.25 -2.63
C TRP A 21 -17.52 -6.11 -3.57
N ALA A 22 -17.43 -6.63 -4.80
CA ALA A 22 -18.46 -6.49 -5.84
C ALA A 22 -19.88 -6.88 -5.42
N TRP A 23 -20.01 -7.81 -4.47
CA TRP A 23 -21.30 -8.31 -3.99
C TRP A 23 -21.80 -7.61 -2.71
N ARG A 24 -20.96 -6.76 -2.09
CA ARG A 24 -21.24 -6.07 -0.81
C ARG A 24 -21.55 -4.59 -0.98
N TYR A 25 -20.96 -3.95 -1.98
CA TYR A 25 -20.98 -2.51 -2.19
C TYR A 25 -21.38 -2.14 -3.60
N ASP A 26 -21.94 -0.93 -3.77
CA ASP A 26 -22.09 -0.29 -5.07
C ASP A 26 -20.73 0.32 -5.45
N LEU A 27 -19.95 -0.41 -6.23
CA LEU A 27 -18.60 -0.01 -6.61
C LEU A 27 -18.61 0.76 -7.92
N CYS A 28 -18.00 1.93 -7.90
CA CYS A 28 -17.76 2.72 -9.10
C CYS A 28 -16.30 3.14 -9.21
N SER A 29 -15.88 3.53 -10.40
CA SER A 29 -14.54 4.04 -10.69
C SER A 29 -14.61 5.10 -11.77
N PHE A 30 -13.53 5.87 -11.89
CA PHE A 30 -13.35 6.75 -13.03
C PHE A 30 -13.03 5.96 -14.32
N PRO A 31 -13.38 6.47 -15.50
CA PRO A 31 -12.96 5.89 -16.78
C PRO A 31 -11.43 5.72 -16.83
N LYS A 32 -10.97 4.68 -17.54
CA LYS A 32 -9.53 4.44 -17.70
C LYS A 32 -8.85 5.66 -18.32
N GLY A 33 -7.75 6.10 -17.73
CA GLY A 33 -6.97 7.26 -18.17
C GLY A 33 -7.50 8.62 -17.69
N PHE A 34 -8.72 8.70 -17.15
CA PHE A 34 -9.29 9.96 -16.67
C PHE A 34 -8.37 10.70 -15.70
N LEU A 35 -7.89 10.03 -14.66
CA LEU A 35 -7.04 10.66 -13.63
C LEU A 35 -5.65 11.06 -14.15
N ALA A 36 -5.21 10.52 -15.28
CA ALA A 36 -3.93 10.91 -15.88
C ALA A 36 -3.96 12.31 -16.50
N THR A 37 -5.12 12.73 -17.00
CA THR A 37 -5.28 13.98 -17.77
C THR A 37 -6.22 15.01 -17.12
N ALA A 38 -7.16 14.56 -16.27
CA ALA A 38 -8.14 15.43 -15.63
C ALA A 38 -7.49 16.45 -14.68
N GLY A 39 -7.90 17.70 -14.75
CA GLY A 39 -7.58 18.72 -13.75
C GLY A 39 -8.45 18.61 -12.50
N GLU A 40 -8.19 19.46 -11.51
CA GLU A 40 -8.90 19.48 -10.23
C GLU A 40 -10.41 19.63 -10.39
N ASP A 41 -10.86 20.59 -11.20
CA ASP A 41 -12.29 20.83 -11.41
C ASP A 41 -13.00 19.63 -12.03
N ALA A 42 -12.37 18.94 -12.99
CA ALA A 42 -12.92 17.74 -13.60
C ALA A 42 -13.05 16.59 -12.61
N VAL A 43 -12.05 16.39 -11.74
CA VAL A 43 -12.08 15.39 -10.67
C VAL A 43 -13.19 15.73 -9.66
N ARG A 44 -13.26 16.99 -9.23
CA ARG A 44 -14.29 17.48 -8.32
C ARG A 44 -15.69 17.23 -8.89
N GLN A 45 -15.96 17.67 -10.13
CA GLN A 45 -17.26 17.48 -10.79
C GLN A 45 -17.65 16.01 -10.92
N ALA A 46 -16.70 15.15 -11.27
CA ALA A 46 -16.94 13.73 -11.38
C ALA A 46 -17.30 13.09 -10.01
N VAL A 47 -16.67 13.52 -8.90
CA VAL A 47 -17.04 13.09 -7.54
C VAL A 47 -18.45 13.58 -7.18
N LEU A 48 -18.76 14.86 -7.44
CA LEU A 48 -20.09 15.44 -7.18
C LEU A 48 -21.20 14.72 -7.94
N GLN A 49 -20.95 14.33 -9.20
CA GLN A 49 -21.92 13.60 -10.02
C GLN A 49 -22.14 12.18 -9.49
N GLN A 50 -21.07 11.50 -9.06
CA GLN A 50 -21.16 10.12 -8.59
C GLN A 50 -21.74 10.03 -7.18
N ARG A 51 -21.60 11.05 -6.34
CA ARG A 51 -22.08 11.10 -4.95
C ARG A 51 -21.72 9.83 -4.16
N PRO A 52 -20.44 9.47 -4.04
CA PRO A 52 -20.05 8.30 -3.27
C PRO A 52 -20.20 8.55 -1.77
N ASP A 53 -20.52 7.50 -1.00
CA ASP A 53 -20.42 7.53 0.46
C ASP A 53 -18.97 7.46 0.93
N VAL A 54 -18.13 6.77 0.15
CA VAL A 54 -16.71 6.58 0.42
C VAL A 54 -15.90 6.80 -0.85
N ILE A 55 -14.79 7.50 -0.74
CA ILE A 55 -13.73 7.56 -1.75
C ILE A 55 -12.57 6.70 -1.24
N LEU A 56 -12.31 5.58 -1.93
CA LEU A 56 -11.17 4.72 -1.66
C LEU A 56 -10.07 5.01 -2.69
N HIS A 57 -9.04 5.73 -2.26
CA HIS A 57 -7.95 6.16 -3.13
C HIS A 57 -6.78 5.17 -3.10
N THR A 58 -6.69 4.32 -4.13
CA THR A 58 -5.59 3.36 -4.32
C THR A 58 -4.69 3.69 -5.51
N ALA A 59 -5.03 4.74 -6.29
CA ALA A 59 -4.21 5.17 -7.42
C ALA A 59 -2.92 5.83 -6.92
N ALA A 60 -1.78 5.40 -7.43
CA ALA A 60 -0.49 5.99 -7.14
C ALA A 60 0.56 5.58 -8.19
N ILE A 61 1.59 6.38 -8.36
CA ILE A 61 2.87 5.96 -8.94
C ILE A 61 3.75 5.54 -7.77
N SER A 62 3.95 4.22 -7.57
CA SER A 62 4.59 3.66 -6.38
C SER A 62 5.99 3.08 -6.61
N ASP A 63 6.49 3.15 -7.84
CA ASP A 63 7.87 2.81 -8.14
C ASP A 63 8.78 3.97 -7.74
N THR A 64 9.69 3.74 -6.79
CA THR A 64 10.55 4.78 -6.21
C THR A 64 11.58 5.29 -7.20
N GLY A 65 12.08 4.43 -8.11
CA GLY A 65 12.98 4.81 -9.18
C GLY A 65 12.27 5.70 -10.20
N TYR A 66 11.10 5.26 -10.68
CA TYR A 66 10.29 6.06 -11.59
C TYR A 66 9.95 7.44 -10.99
N CYS A 67 9.61 7.51 -9.69
CA CYS A 67 9.33 8.78 -9.03
C CYS A 67 10.54 9.71 -8.98
N ALA A 68 11.75 9.15 -8.85
CA ALA A 68 12.98 9.93 -8.89
C ALA A 68 13.27 10.48 -10.29
N ASP A 69 13.03 9.67 -11.32
CA ASP A 69 13.26 10.05 -12.72
C ASP A 69 12.17 10.98 -13.27
N HIS A 70 10.94 10.92 -12.73
CA HIS A 70 9.78 11.67 -13.19
C HIS A 70 9.06 12.38 -12.03
N PRO A 71 9.73 13.33 -11.34
CA PRO A 71 9.23 13.92 -10.10
C PRO A 71 7.91 14.70 -10.26
N GLU A 72 7.71 15.38 -11.40
CA GLU A 72 6.47 16.13 -11.66
C GLU A 72 5.25 15.21 -11.82
N GLN A 73 5.41 14.12 -12.57
CA GLN A 73 4.34 13.12 -12.73
C GLN A 73 4.04 12.42 -11.41
N ALA A 74 5.08 12.10 -10.64
CA ALA A 74 4.97 11.52 -9.31
C ALA A 74 4.25 12.47 -8.35
N TYR A 75 4.59 13.76 -8.36
CA TYR A 75 3.95 14.78 -7.53
C TYR A 75 2.46 14.91 -7.85
N ARG A 76 2.13 15.03 -9.14
CA ARG A 76 0.74 15.08 -9.57
C ARG A 76 -0.07 13.87 -9.09
N ALA A 77 0.45 12.66 -9.30
CA ALA A 77 -0.27 11.43 -8.97
C ALA A 77 -0.35 11.16 -7.46
N ASN A 78 0.71 11.49 -6.71
CA ASN A 78 0.85 11.10 -5.31
C ASN A 78 0.53 12.22 -4.31
N VAL A 79 0.47 13.48 -4.77
CA VAL A 79 0.19 14.64 -3.91
C VAL A 79 -1.06 15.39 -4.39
N GLU A 80 -1.06 15.92 -5.63
CA GLU A 80 -2.15 16.77 -6.09
C GLU A 80 -3.48 16.01 -6.17
N LEU A 81 -3.48 14.85 -6.81
CA LEU A 81 -4.70 14.06 -6.99
C LEU A 81 -5.39 13.68 -5.67
N PRO A 82 -4.71 13.12 -4.64
CA PRO A 82 -5.37 12.87 -3.36
C PRO A 82 -5.80 14.15 -2.63
N VAL A 83 -5.11 15.28 -2.82
CA VAL A 83 -5.54 16.59 -2.30
C VAL A 83 -6.83 17.06 -2.97
N TRP A 84 -6.99 16.91 -4.27
CA TRP A 84 -8.24 17.21 -4.97
C TRP A 84 -9.40 16.33 -4.49
N LEU A 85 -9.12 15.03 -4.29
CA LEU A 85 -10.10 14.10 -3.72
C LEU A 85 -10.49 14.46 -2.29
N ALA A 86 -9.54 14.96 -1.48
CA ALA A 86 -9.82 15.42 -0.12
C ALA A 86 -10.75 16.64 -0.10
N ARG A 87 -10.53 17.60 -0.99
CA ARG A 87 -11.44 18.76 -1.14
C ARG A 87 -12.84 18.32 -1.56
N ALA A 88 -12.94 17.43 -2.57
CA ALA A 88 -14.22 16.89 -3.00
C ALA A 88 -14.91 16.07 -1.90
N ALA A 89 -14.15 15.30 -1.11
CA ALA A 89 -14.68 14.56 0.04
C ALA A 89 -15.22 15.48 1.13
N ALA A 90 -14.49 16.55 1.46
CA ALA A 90 -14.93 17.54 2.44
C ALA A 90 -16.21 18.27 1.98
N GLU A 91 -16.35 18.57 0.70
CA GLU A 91 -17.53 19.21 0.10
C GLU A 91 -18.75 18.29 0.09
N THR A 92 -18.58 17.01 -0.21
CA THR A 92 -19.67 16.04 -0.33
C THR A 92 -20.03 15.33 0.95
N GLY A 93 -19.20 15.42 1.98
CA GLY A 93 -19.31 14.62 3.20
C GLY A 93 -18.89 13.15 3.02
N ALA A 94 -18.32 12.79 1.89
CA ALA A 94 -17.84 11.44 1.65
C ALA A 94 -16.64 11.10 2.56
N LYS A 95 -16.58 9.87 3.06
CA LYS A 95 -15.41 9.37 3.79
C LYS A 95 -14.25 9.15 2.82
N LEU A 96 -13.11 9.81 3.04
CA LEU A 96 -11.90 9.54 2.29
C LEU A 96 -11.02 8.52 3.01
N VAL A 97 -10.66 7.42 2.32
CA VAL A 97 -9.62 6.47 2.74
C VAL A 97 -8.58 6.41 1.65
N ALA A 98 -7.34 6.77 1.98
CA ALA A 98 -6.26 6.86 0.99
C ALA A 98 -5.01 6.10 1.41
N PHE A 99 -4.37 5.44 0.44
CA PHE A 99 -3.11 4.75 0.67
C PHE A 99 -1.92 5.72 0.68
N SER A 100 -1.23 5.74 1.82
CA SER A 100 0.14 6.20 1.98
C SER A 100 1.10 5.02 1.89
N SER A 101 2.31 5.13 2.43
CA SER A 101 3.34 4.10 2.28
C SER A 101 4.30 4.08 3.47
N ASP A 102 4.88 2.90 3.74
CA ASP A 102 6.03 2.72 4.62
C ASP A 102 7.25 3.56 4.19
N GLN A 103 7.31 4.00 2.92
CA GLN A 103 8.38 4.84 2.40
C GLN A 103 8.45 6.24 3.05
N VAL A 104 7.45 6.64 3.81
CA VAL A 104 7.53 7.85 4.65
C VAL A 104 8.57 7.70 5.76
N TYR A 105 8.92 6.46 6.12
CA TYR A 105 9.97 6.12 7.09
C TYR A 105 11.37 5.99 6.46
N ALA A 106 11.50 6.06 5.14
CA ALA A 106 12.79 5.94 4.47
C ALA A 106 13.77 7.02 4.95
N GLY A 107 14.91 6.60 5.50
CA GLY A 107 15.91 7.52 6.08
C GLY A 107 15.75 7.72 7.59
N VAL A 108 14.81 7.06 8.27
CA VAL A 108 14.74 7.04 9.73
C VAL A 108 15.88 6.17 10.27
N GLU A 109 16.68 6.73 11.18
CA GLU A 109 17.83 6.05 11.81
C GLU A 109 17.42 5.26 13.07
N GLN A 110 16.24 5.53 13.63
CA GLN A 110 15.72 4.84 14.80
C GLN A 110 15.58 3.34 14.52
N SER A 111 16.07 2.51 15.43
CA SER A 111 15.90 1.06 15.38
C SER A 111 14.51 0.63 15.91
N GLY A 112 14.11 -0.60 15.54
CA GLY A 112 12.85 -1.21 15.98
C GLY A 112 11.63 -0.74 15.19
N PRO A 113 10.43 -1.21 15.58
CA PRO A 113 9.20 -0.81 14.92
C PRO A 113 8.90 0.69 15.08
N LEU A 114 8.47 1.32 14.00
CA LEU A 114 8.29 2.77 13.89
C LEU A 114 6.80 3.13 14.04
N PRO A 115 6.40 3.85 15.11
CA PRO A 115 5.03 4.32 15.27
C PRO A 115 4.74 5.53 14.38
N GLU A 116 3.45 5.83 14.18
CA GLU A 116 3.00 6.94 13.33
C GLU A 116 3.44 8.33 13.82
N SER A 117 3.75 8.44 15.12
CA SER A 117 4.01 9.72 15.81
C SER A 117 5.43 10.26 15.67
N ILE A 118 6.38 9.48 15.12
CA ILE A 118 7.77 9.94 15.02
C ILE A 118 7.94 11.05 13.98
N PRO A 119 8.90 11.96 14.17
CA PRO A 119 9.26 12.95 13.15
C PRO A 119 9.80 12.27 11.90
N LEU A 120 9.33 12.70 10.72
CA LEU A 120 9.67 12.09 9.45
C LEU A 120 10.41 13.06 8.53
N ARG A 121 11.45 12.55 7.86
CA ARG A 121 12.18 13.22 6.77
C ARG A 121 12.55 12.20 5.70
N PRO A 122 11.59 11.79 4.84
CA PRO A 122 11.82 10.71 3.89
C PRO A 122 12.98 11.02 2.92
N ALA A 123 13.88 10.04 2.76
CA ALA A 123 15.07 10.19 1.94
C ALA A 123 14.77 10.18 0.42
N ASN A 124 13.67 9.56 -0.01
CA ASN A 124 13.33 9.43 -1.43
C ASN A 124 12.14 10.30 -1.84
N VAL A 125 12.02 10.57 -3.15
CA VAL A 125 10.97 11.42 -3.75
C VAL A 125 9.57 10.90 -3.45
N TYR A 126 9.36 9.58 -3.57
CA TYR A 126 8.07 8.96 -3.32
C TYR A 126 7.62 9.13 -1.87
N GLY A 127 8.52 8.84 -0.90
CA GLY A 127 8.23 9.00 0.53
C GLY A 127 7.91 10.45 0.90
N ARG A 128 8.68 11.41 0.35
CA ARG A 128 8.40 12.86 0.55
C ARG A 128 7.02 13.24 0.02
N GLY A 129 6.68 12.80 -1.19
CA GLY A 129 5.36 13.05 -1.76
C GLY A 129 4.23 12.43 -0.92
N LYS A 130 4.42 11.19 -0.41
CA LYS A 130 3.42 10.55 0.46
C LYS A 130 3.26 11.28 1.79
N LEU A 131 4.34 11.75 2.41
CA LEU A 131 4.28 12.52 3.64
C LEU A 131 3.57 13.88 3.43
N GLU A 132 3.91 14.60 2.35
CA GLU A 132 3.23 15.85 1.99
C GLU A 132 1.73 15.61 1.73
N MET A 133 1.38 14.55 1.03
CA MET A 133 0.00 14.14 0.82
C MET A 133 -0.73 13.93 2.14
N GLU A 134 -0.14 13.19 3.10
CA GLU A 134 -0.74 12.98 4.43
C GLU A 134 -1.06 14.31 5.11
N GLN A 135 -0.10 15.22 5.16
CA GLN A 135 -0.23 16.52 5.82
C GLN A 135 -1.33 17.38 5.16
N ARG A 136 -1.32 17.47 3.83
CA ARG A 136 -2.29 18.30 3.09
C ARG A 136 -3.71 17.72 3.12
N VAL A 137 -3.84 16.41 2.99
CA VAL A 137 -5.14 15.73 3.05
C VAL A 137 -5.75 15.87 4.44
N GLN A 138 -4.97 15.66 5.52
CA GLN A 138 -5.47 15.84 6.88
C GLN A 138 -5.88 17.26 7.21
N ALA A 139 -5.17 18.27 6.71
CA ALA A 139 -5.51 19.66 6.88
C ALA A 139 -6.86 20.03 6.21
N LEU A 140 -7.15 19.42 5.04
CA LEU A 140 -8.36 19.70 4.26
C LEU A 140 -9.56 18.83 4.66
N CYS A 141 -9.31 17.59 5.06
CA CYS A 141 -10.31 16.60 5.42
C CYS A 141 -9.86 15.83 6.68
N PRO A 142 -10.02 16.41 7.89
CA PRO A 142 -9.57 15.80 9.14
C PRO A 142 -10.18 14.41 9.41
N SER A 143 -11.33 14.09 8.81
CA SER A 143 -11.97 12.79 8.89
C SER A 143 -11.34 11.74 7.97
N ALA A 144 -10.41 12.10 7.08
CA ALA A 144 -9.75 11.18 6.18
C ALA A 144 -8.88 10.16 6.94
N VAL A 145 -8.90 8.92 6.45
CA VAL A 145 -8.05 7.83 6.94
C VAL A 145 -6.90 7.62 5.96
N LEU A 146 -5.69 7.72 6.45
CA LEU A 146 -4.47 7.59 5.65
C LEU A 146 -3.72 6.34 6.09
N LEU A 147 -3.53 5.40 5.17
CA LEU A 147 -3.00 4.07 5.45
C LEU A 147 -1.56 3.98 4.93
N ARG A 148 -0.57 3.99 5.82
CA ARG A 148 0.83 3.71 5.49
C ARG A 148 0.97 2.22 5.22
N ALA A 149 0.90 1.84 3.96
CA ALA A 149 0.96 0.45 3.56
C ALA A 149 2.40 -0.06 3.43
N THR A 150 2.63 -1.31 3.83
CA THR A 150 3.89 -2.03 3.59
C THR A 150 4.00 -2.43 2.12
N TRP A 151 5.13 -3.01 1.74
CA TRP A 151 5.28 -3.67 0.45
C TRP A 151 4.31 -4.87 0.35
N MET A 152 3.40 -4.80 -0.61
CA MET A 152 2.37 -5.82 -0.79
C MET A 152 2.73 -6.80 -1.89
N TYR A 153 2.34 -8.07 -1.70
CA TYR A 153 2.52 -9.13 -2.68
C TYR A 153 1.24 -9.90 -2.96
N ASP A 154 1.25 -10.63 -4.06
CA ASP A 154 0.33 -11.68 -4.43
C ASP A 154 1.02 -12.66 -5.38
N LEU A 155 0.43 -13.82 -5.59
CA LEU A 155 0.81 -14.74 -6.64
C LEU A 155 -0.01 -14.50 -7.92
N PRO A 156 0.48 -14.88 -9.10
CA PRO A 156 -0.30 -14.83 -10.33
C PRO A 156 -1.56 -15.71 -10.23
N GLY A 157 -2.69 -15.14 -10.61
CA GLY A 157 -3.95 -15.87 -10.58
C GLY A 157 -5.14 -14.92 -10.68
N TYR A 158 -6.34 -15.49 -10.70
CA TYR A 158 -7.63 -14.77 -10.67
C TYR A 158 -7.78 -13.69 -11.77
N ARG A 159 -6.96 -13.73 -12.83
CA ARG A 159 -6.89 -12.71 -13.91
C ARG A 159 -6.69 -11.28 -13.41
N LEU A 160 -6.05 -11.14 -12.27
CA LEU A 160 -5.75 -9.83 -11.67
C LEU A 160 -4.35 -9.35 -12.06
N PRO A 161 -4.12 -8.04 -12.15
CA PRO A 161 -2.81 -7.49 -12.42
C PRO A 161 -1.82 -7.88 -11.32
N ILE A 162 -0.62 -8.24 -11.73
CA ILE A 162 0.49 -8.60 -10.85
C ILE A 162 1.66 -7.67 -11.12
N ARG A 163 2.44 -7.40 -10.08
CA ARG A 163 3.70 -6.63 -10.17
C ARG A 163 4.81 -7.38 -9.46
N GLY A 164 6.05 -6.93 -9.67
CA GLY A 164 7.21 -7.48 -8.96
C GLY A 164 7.01 -7.41 -7.44
N ASN A 165 7.27 -8.52 -6.76
CA ASN A 165 7.12 -8.66 -5.31
C ASN A 165 8.09 -9.73 -4.81
N LEU A 166 8.31 -9.82 -3.49
CA LEU A 166 9.32 -10.71 -2.93
C LEU A 166 9.13 -12.18 -3.37
N PRO A 167 7.98 -12.85 -3.18
CA PRO A 167 7.78 -14.22 -3.63
C PRO A 167 8.12 -14.43 -5.11
N LEU A 168 7.65 -13.55 -5.99
CA LEU A 168 7.92 -13.68 -7.43
C LEU A 168 9.37 -13.41 -7.79
N ASN A 169 10.05 -12.51 -7.10
CA ASN A 169 11.47 -12.25 -7.33
C ASN A 169 12.30 -13.46 -6.92
N LEU A 170 12.00 -14.11 -5.78
CA LEU A 170 12.65 -15.34 -5.35
C LEU A 170 12.39 -16.50 -6.34
N LEU A 171 11.14 -16.70 -6.76
CA LEU A 171 10.77 -17.73 -7.74
C LEU A 171 11.50 -17.55 -9.06
N ARG A 172 11.60 -16.32 -9.58
CA ARG A 172 12.32 -16.02 -10.83
C ARG A 172 13.82 -16.26 -10.69
N ALA A 173 14.41 -15.81 -9.58
CA ALA A 173 15.83 -16.04 -9.32
C ALA A 173 16.14 -17.53 -9.23
N ALA A 174 15.35 -18.30 -8.47
CA ALA A 174 15.50 -19.76 -8.40
C ALA A 174 15.39 -20.43 -9.77
N GLN A 175 14.40 -20.02 -10.59
CA GLN A 175 14.22 -20.58 -11.94
C GLN A 175 15.39 -20.26 -12.88
N ARG A 176 16.05 -19.12 -12.72
CA ARG A 176 17.14 -18.66 -13.58
C ARG A 176 18.52 -18.98 -13.04
N GLY A 177 18.63 -19.52 -11.83
CA GLY A 177 19.91 -19.70 -11.14
C GLY A 177 20.61 -18.37 -10.82
N GLU A 178 19.85 -17.31 -10.63
CA GLU A 178 20.35 -15.97 -10.29
C GLU A 178 20.41 -15.79 -8.76
N SER A 179 21.36 -15.00 -8.28
CA SER A 179 21.39 -14.57 -6.88
C SER A 179 20.44 -13.39 -6.64
N VAL A 180 19.95 -13.28 -5.41
CA VAL A 180 19.24 -12.10 -4.91
C VAL A 180 20.01 -11.49 -3.75
N HIS A 181 19.92 -10.17 -3.59
CA HIS A 181 20.70 -9.44 -2.59
C HIS A 181 19.76 -8.78 -1.59
N PHE A 182 20.03 -9.03 -0.29
CA PHE A 182 19.31 -8.40 0.83
C PHE A 182 20.30 -8.00 1.92
N SER A 183 19.93 -7.07 2.78
CA SER A 183 20.77 -6.66 3.91
C SER A 183 20.24 -7.20 5.24
N VAL A 184 21.15 -7.58 6.11
CA VAL A 184 20.85 -7.89 7.53
C VAL A 184 20.45 -6.65 8.33
N ARG A 185 20.66 -5.46 7.77
CA ARG A 185 20.24 -4.17 8.34
C ARG A 185 19.03 -3.55 7.62
N ASP A 186 18.30 -4.37 6.88
CA ASP A 186 17.04 -3.98 6.21
C ASP A 186 15.86 -4.65 6.92
N PHE A 187 14.98 -3.83 7.50
CA PHE A 187 13.80 -4.29 8.24
C PHE A 187 12.53 -3.69 7.65
N ARG A 188 11.58 -4.54 7.32
CA ARG A 188 10.25 -4.13 6.85
C ARG A 188 9.24 -5.26 6.90
N GLY A 189 7.97 -4.90 7.06
CA GLY A 189 6.86 -5.81 6.83
C GLY A 189 6.58 -6.03 5.34
N ILE A 190 6.05 -7.20 5.01
CA ILE A 190 5.60 -7.55 3.66
C ILE A 190 4.22 -8.19 3.77
N THR A 191 3.22 -7.62 3.10
CA THR A 191 1.81 -7.95 3.34
C THR A 191 1.19 -8.69 2.16
N TYR A 192 0.48 -9.76 2.45
CA TYR A 192 -0.40 -10.41 1.50
C TYR A 192 -1.58 -9.49 1.16
N VAL A 193 -1.68 -9.07 -0.10
CA VAL A 193 -2.64 -8.02 -0.49
C VAL A 193 -4.09 -8.42 -0.32
N ARG A 194 -4.44 -9.71 -0.45
CA ARG A 194 -5.83 -10.14 -0.29
C ARG A 194 -6.30 -10.03 1.17
N GLN A 195 -5.40 -10.28 2.12
CA GLN A 195 -5.66 -9.99 3.53
C GLN A 195 -5.80 -8.48 3.76
N ALA A 196 -4.91 -7.68 3.17
CA ALA A 196 -5.01 -6.21 3.28
C ALA A 196 -6.38 -5.71 2.79
N VAL A 197 -6.87 -6.21 1.65
CA VAL A 197 -8.20 -5.86 1.11
C VAL A 197 -9.34 -6.33 2.02
N ALA A 198 -9.23 -7.50 2.62
CA ALA A 198 -10.23 -7.99 3.57
C ALA A 198 -10.30 -7.10 4.83
N LEU A 199 -9.14 -6.69 5.37
CA LEU A 199 -9.07 -5.82 6.55
C LEU A 199 -9.36 -4.34 6.24
N LEU A 200 -9.20 -3.93 4.97
CA LEU A 200 -9.50 -2.57 4.52
C LEU A 200 -10.99 -2.21 4.72
N GLU A 201 -11.88 -3.19 4.72
CA GLU A 201 -13.30 -2.96 4.99
C GLU A 201 -13.53 -2.36 6.40
N ALA A 202 -12.84 -2.90 7.40
CA ALA A 202 -12.88 -2.36 8.76
C ALA A 202 -12.24 -0.96 8.84
N ALA A 203 -11.22 -0.70 8.01
CA ALA A 203 -10.57 0.60 7.97
C ALA A 203 -11.49 1.74 7.44
N LEU A 204 -12.58 1.44 6.73
CA LEU A 204 -13.57 2.43 6.32
C LEU A 204 -14.26 3.10 7.51
N ALA A 205 -14.29 2.44 8.66
CA ALA A 205 -14.94 2.95 9.88
C ALA A 205 -13.97 3.66 10.84
N LEU A 206 -12.67 3.64 10.56
CA LEU A 206 -11.67 4.26 11.44
C LEU A 206 -11.91 5.76 11.62
N PRO A 207 -11.61 6.33 12.79
CA PRO A 207 -11.47 7.76 12.97
C PRO A 207 -10.45 8.34 12.00
N GLY A 208 -10.62 9.62 11.62
CA GLY A 208 -9.63 10.32 10.79
C GLY A 208 -8.24 10.27 11.42
N GLY A 209 -7.22 10.12 10.58
CA GLY A 209 -5.85 10.05 11.02
C GLY A 209 -4.98 9.15 10.15
N VAL A 210 -3.71 9.04 10.53
CA VAL A 210 -2.71 8.18 9.88
C VAL A 210 -2.60 6.88 10.66
N TYR A 211 -2.50 5.76 9.93
CA TYR A 211 -2.38 4.41 10.50
C TYR A 211 -1.33 3.60 9.73
N ASN A 212 -0.44 2.95 10.43
CA ASN A 212 0.38 1.89 9.86
C ASN A 212 -0.51 0.71 9.49
N PHE A 213 -0.43 0.26 8.23
CA PHE A 213 -1.37 -0.70 7.66
C PHE A 213 -0.64 -1.81 6.90
N GLY A 214 -0.43 -2.92 7.58
CA GLY A 214 0.23 -4.09 7.00
C GLY A 214 0.78 -5.05 8.04
N SER A 215 1.40 -6.12 7.54
CA SER A 215 2.03 -7.14 8.35
C SER A 215 3.27 -6.60 9.04
N GLU A 216 3.42 -6.90 10.32
CA GLU A 216 4.67 -6.67 11.05
C GLU A 216 5.68 -7.78 10.73
N ASN A 217 6.96 -7.47 10.90
CA ASN A 217 8.06 -8.40 10.70
C ASN A 217 9.16 -8.11 11.71
N ALA A 218 9.50 -9.09 12.52
CA ALA A 218 10.59 -9.00 13.49
C ALA A 218 11.97 -9.27 12.87
N GLU A 219 11.98 -9.93 11.69
CA GLU A 219 13.18 -10.38 11.04
C GLU A 219 13.73 -9.37 10.04
N ASN A 220 15.04 -9.40 9.81
CA ASN A 220 15.65 -8.67 8.71
C ASN A 220 15.32 -9.31 7.36
N MET A 221 15.61 -8.59 6.26
CA MET A 221 15.23 -9.02 4.92
C MET A 221 16.00 -10.25 4.42
N VAL A 222 17.21 -10.54 4.94
CA VAL A 222 17.93 -11.78 4.60
C VAL A 222 17.20 -12.99 5.18
N LEU A 223 16.86 -12.94 6.47
CA LEU A 223 16.12 -14.02 7.14
C LEU A 223 14.71 -14.15 6.54
N THR A 224 14.03 -13.03 6.31
CA THR A 224 12.71 -13.04 5.65
C THR A 224 12.76 -13.72 4.28
N ALA A 225 13.77 -13.41 3.44
CA ALA A 225 13.90 -14.03 2.13
C ALA A 225 14.20 -15.53 2.22
N ARG A 226 15.04 -15.96 3.17
CA ARG A 226 15.31 -17.38 3.44
C ARG A 226 14.04 -18.13 3.88
N GLN A 227 13.29 -17.59 4.81
CA GLN A 227 12.02 -18.16 5.27
C GLN A 227 10.99 -18.26 4.13
N PHE A 228 10.92 -17.22 3.28
CA PHE A 228 10.04 -17.23 2.10
C PHE A 228 10.47 -18.30 1.10
N ALA A 229 11.77 -18.45 0.82
CA ALA A 229 12.28 -19.49 -0.08
C ALA A 229 11.98 -20.90 0.46
N GLU A 230 12.21 -21.14 1.75
CA GLU A 230 11.87 -22.39 2.42
C GLU A 230 10.35 -22.67 2.35
N THR A 231 9.53 -21.68 2.67
CA THR A 231 8.06 -21.81 2.63
C THR A 231 7.55 -22.09 1.21
N LEU A 232 8.19 -21.51 0.19
CA LEU A 232 7.88 -21.76 -1.22
C LEU A 232 8.45 -23.09 -1.74
N GLY A 233 9.31 -23.77 -0.97
CA GLY A 233 9.97 -25.01 -1.37
C GLY A 233 10.99 -24.83 -2.50
N ILE A 234 11.67 -23.67 -2.55
CA ILE A 234 12.64 -23.32 -3.59
C ILE A 234 14.05 -23.12 -3.00
N THR A 235 15.05 -23.41 -3.82
CA THR A 235 16.45 -23.07 -3.53
C THR A 235 16.83 -21.84 -4.35
N VAL A 236 17.32 -20.79 -3.69
CA VAL A 236 17.79 -19.55 -4.30
C VAL A 236 19.03 -19.06 -3.57
N ASP A 237 20.00 -18.56 -4.32
CA ASP A 237 21.20 -17.97 -3.76
C ASP A 237 20.90 -16.58 -3.20
N ILE A 238 20.92 -16.45 -1.86
CA ILE A 238 20.64 -15.20 -1.15
C ILE A 238 21.96 -14.64 -0.61
N GLN A 239 22.44 -13.58 -1.26
CA GLN A 239 23.67 -12.87 -0.95
C GLN A 239 23.38 -11.70 -0.01
N GLU A 240 24.31 -11.47 0.94
CA GLU A 240 24.24 -10.31 1.83
C GLU A 240 24.79 -9.06 1.14
N ALA A 241 24.12 -7.94 1.32
CA ALA A 241 24.51 -6.66 0.78
C ALA A 241 24.56 -5.60 1.87
N ASP A 242 25.34 -4.55 1.62
CA ASP A 242 25.65 -3.52 2.63
C ASP A 242 24.82 -2.24 2.43
N TRP A 243 23.58 -2.27 2.91
CA TRP A 243 22.78 -1.05 3.10
C TRP A 243 21.99 -1.13 4.40
N THR A 244 21.58 0.03 4.92
CA THR A 244 20.74 0.13 6.11
C THR A 244 19.41 0.76 5.75
N ARG A 245 18.32 0.12 6.19
CA ARG A 245 16.98 0.64 6.00
C ARG A 245 16.06 0.11 7.10
N ASN A 246 15.32 1.01 7.75
CA ASN A 246 14.25 0.62 8.66
C ASN A 246 12.91 1.14 8.15
N LEU A 247 12.04 0.25 7.74
CA LEU A 247 10.64 0.48 7.36
C LEU A 247 9.70 -0.44 8.18
N ALA A 248 10.22 -1.02 9.27
CA ALA A 248 9.41 -1.84 10.16
C ALA A 248 8.41 -0.93 10.89
N MET A 249 7.13 -1.18 10.68
CA MET A 249 6.06 -0.39 11.28
C MET A 249 5.57 -1.01 12.58
N ASP A 250 5.29 -0.18 13.59
CA ASP A 250 4.48 -0.54 14.75
C ASP A 250 3.00 -0.34 14.39
N CYS A 251 2.25 -1.44 14.34
CA CYS A 251 0.82 -1.43 14.03
C CYS A 251 -0.07 -1.42 15.29
N SER A 252 0.46 -1.09 16.46
CA SER A 252 -0.29 -1.11 17.74
C SER A 252 -1.52 -0.20 17.72
N LYS A 253 -1.42 0.99 17.09
CA LYS A 253 -2.55 1.90 16.90
C LYS A 253 -3.68 1.27 16.10
N LEU A 254 -3.37 0.53 15.04
CA LEU A 254 -4.36 -0.16 14.22
C LEU A 254 -4.95 -1.37 14.97
N ARG A 255 -4.12 -2.14 15.70
CA ARG A 255 -4.57 -3.24 16.56
C ARG A 255 -5.55 -2.79 17.64
N ALA A 256 -5.33 -1.61 18.23
CA ALA A 256 -6.25 -1.03 19.20
C ALA A 256 -7.64 -0.71 18.62
N GLN A 257 -7.76 -0.64 17.28
CA GLN A 257 -9.04 -0.52 16.55
C GLN A 257 -9.63 -1.87 16.12
N GLY A 258 -9.06 -2.99 16.59
CA GLY A 258 -9.52 -4.34 16.25
C GLY A 258 -9.07 -4.84 14.86
N ILE A 259 -8.18 -4.15 14.17
CA ILE A 259 -7.65 -4.55 12.87
C ILE A 259 -6.26 -5.19 13.08
N VAL A 260 -6.18 -6.49 12.87
CA VAL A 260 -4.97 -7.28 13.12
C VAL A 260 -4.55 -8.00 11.84
N PHE A 261 -3.33 -7.74 11.41
CA PHE A 261 -2.70 -8.47 10.31
C PHE A 261 -2.00 -9.72 10.82
N ASP A 262 -1.94 -10.75 9.97
CA ASP A 262 -0.94 -11.80 10.13
C ASP A 262 0.46 -11.20 10.07
N THR A 263 1.43 -11.83 10.69
CA THR A 263 2.84 -11.49 10.49
C THR A 263 3.24 -11.72 9.03
N THR A 264 4.37 -11.16 8.62
CA THR A 264 4.91 -11.35 7.26
C THR A 264 4.98 -12.83 6.88
N GLN A 265 5.41 -13.70 7.79
CA GLN A 265 5.53 -15.14 7.52
C GLN A 265 4.19 -15.88 7.49
N GLU A 266 3.30 -15.56 8.41
CA GLU A 266 1.95 -16.15 8.43
C GLU A 266 1.16 -15.75 7.19
N GLY A 267 1.34 -14.49 6.72
CA GLY A 267 0.73 -13.99 5.49
C GLY A 267 1.12 -14.80 4.26
N LEU A 268 2.40 -15.28 4.15
CA LEU A 268 2.80 -16.15 3.06
C LEU A 268 2.11 -17.52 3.15
N THR A 269 2.05 -18.09 4.34
CA THR A 269 1.34 -19.37 4.56
C THR A 269 -0.13 -19.27 4.17
N ARG A 270 -0.80 -18.16 4.56
CA ARG A 270 -2.18 -17.86 4.14
C ARG A 270 -2.28 -17.74 2.62
N CYS A 271 -1.36 -16.99 1.99
CA CYS A 271 -1.35 -16.83 0.54
C CYS A 271 -1.28 -18.18 -0.18
N LEU A 272 -0.36 -19.05 0.21
CA LEU A 272 -0.23 -20.39 -0.41
C LEU A 272 -1.50 -21.23 -0.23
N ARG A 273 -2.13 -21.17 0.93
CA ARG A 273 -3.41 -21.87 1.19
C ARG A 273 -4.52 -21.33 0.28
N ASP A 274 -4.65 -20.02 0.14
CA ASP A 274 -5.67 -19.38 -0.70
C ASP A 274 -5.50 -19.75 -2.19
N TYR A 275 -4.28 -20.10 -2.60
CA TYR A 275 -3.96 -20.58 -3.95
C TYR A 275 -3.99 -22.11 -4.09
N GLY A 276 -4.31 -22.86 -3.02
CA GLY A 276 -4.31 -24.32 -3.04
C GLY A 276 -2.93 -24.96 -3.23
N LEU A 277 -1.86 -24.25 -2.86
CA LEU A 277 -0.47 -24.70 -2.98
C LEU A 277 0.05 -25.36 -1.69
N ARG A 278 -0.70 -25.32 -0.63
CA ARG A 278 -0.48 -25.99 0.67
C ARG A 278 -1.80 -26.35 1.35
#